data_61754d2beba7f5dec6b8c2fe32eeae64
#
_entry.id   61754d2beba7f5dec6b8c2fe32eeae64
#
_cell.length_a   1.000
_cell.length_b   1.000
_cell.length_c   1.000
_cell.angle_alpha   90.00
_cell.angle_beta   90.00
_cell.angle_gamma   90.00
#
_symmetry.space_group_name_H-M   'P 1'
#
loop_
_entity.id
_entity.type
_entity.pdbx_description
1 polymer ?
#
loop_
_entity_poly.entity_id
_entity_poly.type
_entity_poly.pdbx_seq_one_letter_code
_entity_poly.pdbx_strand_id
1 'polypeptide(L)'
;MKIKIFTISILLIMIIASIVYSNSLYNHRLKYVNVDNVINDSLTMISKDSIINYLKTFNLLKDSTKIYKIELNKIEESLDKIKYVKKSNVHFGINSKLKIEIDERDPVIEINYLDKYLDDEGRLVPKSSFSEIKVIKFFGKIDSLKYY
;
A
#
# COMPACT_ATOMS: atom_id res chain seq x y z
N MET A 1 -14.62 -51.06 -27.80
CA MET A 1 -13.26 -50.70 -27.33
C MET A 1 -12.83 -49.31 -27.79
N LYS A 2 -13.00 -48.93 -29.05
CA LYS A 2 -12.61 -47.61 -29.62
C LYS A 2 -13.27 -46.41 -28.94
N ILE A 3 -14.57 -46.49 -28.57
CA ILE A 3 -15.30 -45.39 -27.91
C ILE A 3 -14.74 -45.10 -26.49
N LYS A 4 -14.38 -46.13 -25.72
CA LYS A 4 -13.80 -45.97 -24.39
C LYS A 4 -12.43 -45.27 -24.43
N ILE A 5 -11.62 -45.60 -25.44
CA ILE A 5 -10.31 -44.98 -25.66
C ILE A 5 -10.50 -43.49 -26.02
N PHE A 6 -11.46 -43.18 -26.87
CA PHE A 6 -11.77 -41.80 -27.27
C PHE A 6 -12.25 -40.94 -26.10
N THR A 7 -13.13 -41.46 -25.21
CA THR A 7 -13.59 -40.74 -24.03
C THR A 7 -12.45 -40.48 -23.03
N ILE A 8 -11.57 -41.46 -22.81
CA ILE A 8 -10.40 -41.30 -21.93
C ILE A 8 -9.45 -40.24 -22.48
N SER A 9 -9.23 -40.19 -23.79
CA SER A 9 -8.37 -39.22 -24.46
C SER A 9 -8.91 -37.77 -24.26
N ILE A 10 -10.22 -37.57 -24.41
CA ILE A 10 -10.85 -36.26 -24.20
C ILE A 10 -10.67 -35.83 -22.73
N LEU A 11 -10.88 -36.72 -21.77
CA LEU A 11 -10.77 -36.42 -20.35
C LEU A 11 -9.32 -36.05 -19.99
N LEU A 12 -8.34 -36.73 -20.57
CA LEU A 12 -6.93 -36.39 -20.38
C LEU A 12 -6.58 -35.00 -20.94
N ILE A 13 -7.10 -34.66 -22.11
CA ILE A 13 -6.90 -33.31 -22.69
C ILE A 13 -7.52 -32.25 -21.83
N MET A 14 -8.72 -32.45 -21.27
CA MET A 14 -9.34 -31.49 -20.35
C MET A 14 -8.53 -31.30 -19.08
N ILE A 15 -7.96 -32.36 -18.51
CA ILE A 15 -7.10 -32.27 -17.32
C ILE A 15 -5.83 -31.46 -17.64
N ILE A 16 -5.16 -31.75 -18.75
CA ILE A 16 -3.96 -31.02 -19.18
C ILE A 16 -4.29 -29.55 -19.41
N ALA A 17 -5.38 -29.24 -20.11
CA ALA A 17 -5.84 -27.88 -20.35
C ALA A 17 -6.12 -27.13 -19.03
N SER A 18 -6.73 -27.78 -18.05
CA SER A 18 -6.98 -27.23 -16.71
C SER A 18 -5.67 -26.91 -15.98
N ILE A 19 -4.69 -27.80 -16.02
CA ILE A 19 -3.37 -27.58 -15.40
C ILE A 19 -2.63 -26.41 -16.06
N VAL A 20 -2.63 -26.34 -17.39
CA VAL A 20 -1.99 -25.26 -18.15
C VAL A 20 -2.66 -23.93 -17.84
N TYR A 21 -4.00 -23.90 -17.82
CA TYR A 21 -4.76 -22.69 -17.47
C TYR A 21 -4.48 -22.23 -16.03
N SER A 22 -4.50 -23.15 -15.07
CA SER A 22 -4.17 -22.86 -13.67
C SER A 22 -2.76 -22.31 -13.53
N ASN A 23 -1.78 -22.89 -14.20
CA ASN A 23 -0.40 -22.44 -14.16
C ASN A 23 -0.21 -21.05 -14.83
N SER A 24 -0.99 -20.76 -15.86
CA SER A 24 -1.03 -19.44 -16.51
C SER A 24 -1.53 -18.36 -15.51
N LEU A 25 -2.62 -18.64 -14.79
CA LEU A 25 -3.13 -17.72 -13.75
C LEU A 25 -2.11 -17.50 -12.63
N TYR A 26 -1.42 -18.55 -12.20
CA TYR A 26 -0.43 -18.50 -11.13
C TYR A 26 0.83 -17.68 -11.50
N ASN A 27 1.12 -17.55 -12.79
CA ASN A 27 2.29 -16.83 -13.29
C ASN A 27 2.03 -15.35 -13.61
N HIS A 28 0.87 -14.81 -13.25
CA HIS A 28 0.62 -13.38 -13.42
C HIS A 28 1.65 -12.55 -12.67
N ARG A 29 2.23 -11.58 -13.38
CA ARG A 29 3.19 -10.62 -12.83
C ARG A 29 2.49 -9.30 -12.52
N LEU A 30 2.97 -8.63 -11.51
CA LEU A 30 2.54 -7.28 -11.18
C LEU A 30 2.76 -6.37 -12.41
N LYS A 31 1.72 -5.68 -12.86
CA LYS A 31 1.79 -4.77 -14.00
C LYS A 31 2.14 -3.36 -13.57
N TYR A 32 1.47 -2.85 -12.57
CA TYR A 32 1.80 -1.56 -11.98
C TYR A 32 1.21 -1.41 -10.58
N VAL A 33 1.69 -0.41 -9.86
CA VAL A 33 1.24 -0.03 -8.53
C VAL A 33 0.46 1.27 -8.64
N ASN A 34 -0.74 1.32 -8.06
CA ASN A 34 -1.50 2.53 -7.89
C ASN A 34 -1.56 2.90 -6.41
N VAL A 35 -1.25 4.15 -6.10
CA VAL A 35 -1.29 4.68 -4.73
C VAL A 35 -2.28 5.82 -4.68
N ASP A 36 -3.29 5.69 -3.84
CA ASP A 36 -4.35 6.68 -3.67
C ASP A 36 -4.52 7.05 -2.19
N ASN A 37 -5.07 8.24 -1.94
CA ASN A 37 -5.53 8.61 -0.61
C ASN A 37 -6.97 8.09 -0.42
N VAL A 38 -7.30 7.64 0.80
CA VAL A 38 -8.65 7.12 1.12
C VAL A 38 -9.68 8.24 1.16
N ILE A 39 -9.32 9.40 1.69
CA ILE A 39 -10.25 10.52 1.94
C ILE A 39 -10.28 11.48 0.75
N ASN A 40 -9.11 11.78 0.19
CA ASN A 40 -8.95 12.70 -0.92
C ASN A 40 -8.25 12.01 -2.09
N ASP A 41 -8.52 12.42 -3.31
CA ASP A 41 -7.87 11.87 -4.51
C ASP A 41 -6.35 12.12 -4.58
N SER A 42 -5.82 12.96 -3.68
CA SER A 42 -4.40 13.33 -3.62
C SER A 42 -3.83 13.21 -2.21
N LEU A 43 -2.60 12.72 -2.11
CA LEU A 43 -1.80 12.75 -0.89
C LEU A 43 -1.28 14.16 -0.64
N THR A 44 -1.26 14.59 0.64
CA THR A 44 -0.88 15.94 1.06
C THR A 44 0.43 15.98 1.82
N MET A 45 0.75 14.95 2.59
CA MET A 45 1.96 14.90 3.44
C MET A 45 3.09 14.06 2.85
N ILE A 46 2.79 13.14 1.97
CA ILE A 46 3.78 12.26 1.34
C ILE A 46 3.43 12.06 -0.15
N SER A 47 4.44 12.02 -1.01
CA SER A 47 4.20 11.78 -2.44
C SER A 47 4.01 10.31 -2.76
N LYS A 48 3.24 10.00 -3.80
CA LYS A 48 3.07 8.63 -4.32
C LYS A 48 4.41 7.99 -4.67
N ASP A 49 5.32 8.76 -5.26
CA ASP A 49 6.65 8.28 -5.63
C ASP A 49 7.51 7.94 -4.41
N SER A 50 7.39 8.72 -3.33
CA SER A 50 8.08 8.42 -2.06
C SER A 50 7.61 7.10 -1.47
N ILE A 51 6.32 6.80 -1.53
CA ILE A 51 5.75 5.51 -1.07
C ILE A 51 6.29 4.36 -1.92
N ILE A 52 6.26 4.49 -3.25
CA ILE A 52 6.77 3.46 -4.16
C ILE A 52 8.26 3.22 -3.93
N ASN A 53 9.06 4.29 -3.81
CA ASN A 53 10.48 4.21 -3.53
C ASN A 53 10.77 3.57 -2.17
N TYR A 54 9.99 3.90 -1.14
CA TYR A 54 10.07 3.28 0.17
C TYR A 54 9.89 1.77 0.06
N LEU A 55 8.83 1.30 -0.61
CA LEU A 55 8.56 -0.13 -0.78
C LEU A 55 9.65 -0.85 -1.58
N LYS A 56 10.23 -0.20 -2.59
CA LYS A 56 11.35 -0.74 -3.37
C LYS A 56 12.63 -0.83 -2.53
N THR A 57 12.94 0.19 -1.74
CA THR A 57 14.13 0.24 -0.87
C THR A 57 14.12 -0.87 0.17
N PHE A 58 12.95 -1.15 0.77
CA PHE A 58 12.79 -2.25 1.73
C PHE A 58 12.57 -3.61 1.08
N ASN A 59 12.73 -3.74 -0.24
CA ASN A 59 12.53 -4.98 -1.00
C ASN A 59 11.12 -5.60 -0.86
N LEU A 60 10.14 -4.81 -0.45
CA LEU A 60 8.74 -5.24 -0.32
C LEU A 60 8.05 -5.30 -1.69
N LEU A 61 8.53 -4.50 -2.63
CA LEU A 61 8.02 -4.44 -3.99
C LEU A 61 9.17 -4.41 -4.98
N LYS A 62 9.14 -5.33 -5.97
CA LYS A 62 10.09 -5.35 -7.09
C LYS A 62 9.32 -5.36 -8.39
N ASP A 63 9.84 -4.66 -9.39
CA ASP A 63 9.24 -4.65 -10.72
C ASP A 63 9.13 -6.08 -11.27
N SER A 64 8.01 -6.39 -11.90
CA SER A 64 7.72 -7.72 -12.47
C SER A 64 7.68 -8.87 -11.46
N THR A 65 7.51 -8.62 -10.17
CA THR A 65 7.32 -9.67 -9.17
C THR A 65 6.03 -10.45 -9.47
N LYS A 66 6.08 -11.77 -9.30
CA LYS A 66 4.88 -12.61 -9.40
C LYS A 66 3.93 -12.27 -8.26
N ILE A 67 2.64 -12.11 -8.55
CA ILE A 67 1.63 -11.66 -7.59
C ILE A 67 1.60 -12.52 -6.33
N TYR A 68 1.70 -13.83 -6.45
CA TYR A 68 1.66 -14.75 -5.30
C TYR A 68 2.87 -14.64 -4.36
N LYS A 69 3.93 -13.91 -4.78
CA LYS A 69 5.10 -13.64 -3.95
C LYS A 69 5.02 -12.31 -3.19
N ILE A 70 3.97 -11.54 -3.42
CA ILE A 70 3.76 -10.25 -2.78
C ILE A 70 3.00 -10.48 -1.47
N GLU A 71 3.63 -10.17 -0.37
CA GLU A 71 3.06 -10.30 0.97
C GLU A 71 2.37 -8.98 1.36
N LEU A 72 1.06 -8.89 1.07
CA LEU A 72 0.27 -7.67 1.26
C LEU A 72 0.33 -7.17 2.70
N ASN A 73 0.18 -8.06 3.68
CA ASN A 73 0.22 -7.70 5.10
C ASN A 73 1.57 -7.06 5.51
N LYS A 74 2.69 -7.55 4.96
CA LYS A 74 4.00 -6.94 5.24
C LYS A 74 4.13 -5.55 4.64
N ILE A 75 3.49 -5.31 3.49
CA ILE A 75 3.45 -3.99 2.89
C ILE A 75 2.65 -3.05 3.78
N GLU A 76 1.45 -3.45 4.22
CA GLU A 76 0.61 -2.66 5.13
C GLU A 76 1.34 -2.34 6.43
N GLU A 77 1.88 -3.36 7.13
CA GLU A 77 2.65 -3.17 8.36
C GLU A 77 3.85 -2.23 8.19
N SER A 78 4.45 -2.21 7.01
CA SER A 78 5.57 -1.33 6.71
C SER A 78 5.11 0.09 6.43
N LEU A 79 4.01 0.27 5.72
CA LEU A 79 3.42 1.57 5.42
C LEU A 79 2.86 2.24 6.68
N ASP A 80 2.22 1.48 7.58
CA ASP A 80 1.67 1.99 8.84
C ASP A 80 2.76 2.50 9.81
N LYS A 81 4.04 2.15 9.59
CA LYS A 81 5.18 2.71 10.33
C LYS A 81 5.60 4.10 9.84
N ILE A 82 5.14 4.51 8.68
CA ILE A 82 5.42 5.86 8.15
C ILE A 82 4.66 6.88 8.99
N LYS A 83 5.37 7.88 9.53
CA LYS A 83 4.82 8.85 10.48
C LYS A 83 3.65 9.67 9.95
N TYR A 84 3.52 9.79 8.64
CA TYR A 84 2.42 10.50 7.97
C TYR A 84 1.19 9.62 7.73
N VAL A 85 1.34 8.31 7.87
CA VAL A 85 0.27 7.34 7.62
C VAL A 85 -0.49 7.06 8.92
N LYS A 86 -1.81 7.19 8.87
CA LYS A 86 -2.73 6.80 9.93
C LYS A 86 -3.07 5.32 9.79
N LYS A 87 -3.37 4.91 8.56
CA LYS A 87 -3.67 3.53 8.19
C LYS A 87 -3.40 3.31 6.70
N SER A 88 -3.03 2.10 6.34
CA SER A 88 -2.95 1.68 4.94
C SER A 88 -3.83 0.46 4.68
N ASN A 89 -4.25 0.31 3.42
CA ASN A 89 -4.95 -0.88 2.92
C ASN A 89 -4.35 -1.25 1.58
N VAL A 90 -3.90 -2.50 1.46
CA VAL A 90 -3.21 -2.98 0.26
C VAL A 90 -3.93 -4.19 -0.31
N HIS A 91 -4.37 -4.10 -1.55
CA HIS A 91 -5.10 -5.18 -2.19
C HIS A 91 -4.81 -5.26 -3.69
N PHE A 92 -5.08 -6.41 -4.28
CA PHE A 92 -5.02 -6.54 -5.71
C PHE A 92 -6.34 -6.07 -6.34
N GLY A 93 -6.21 -5.13 -7.26
CA GLY A 93 -7.29 -4.75 -8.15
C GLY A 93 -7.34 -5.63 -9.41
N ILE A 94 -8.19 -5.23 -10.34
CA ILE A 94 -8.37 -5.93 -11.63
C ILE A 94 -7.07 -5.87 -12.43
N ASN A 95 -6.79 -6.92 -13.22
CA ASN A 95 -5.67 -6.99 -14.15
C ASN A 95 -4.27 -6.92 -13.51
N SER A 96 -4.08 -7.56 -12.35
CA SER A 96 -2.77 -7.63 -11.69
C SER A 96 -2.19 -6.27 -11.28
N LYS A 97 -3.06 -5.34 -10.92
CA LYS A 97 -2.69 -4.06 -10.34
C LYS A 97 -2.64 -4.18 -8.83
N LEU A 98 -1.58 -3.69 -8.21
CA LEU A 98 -1.54 -3.50 -6.77
C LEU A 98 -2.12 -2.13 -6.47
N LYS A 99 -3.18 -2.09 -5.66
CA LYS A 99 -3.77 -0.86 -5.16
C LYS A 99 -3.36 -0.67 -3.72
N ILE A 100 -2.83 0.50 -3.42
CA ILE A 100 -2.43 0.94 -2.09
C ILE A 100 -3.26 2.16 -1.76
N GLU A 101 -4.09 2.04 -0.75
CA GLU A 101 -4.89 3.14 -0.22
C GLU A 101 -4.24 3.61 1.07
N ILE A 102 -3.95 4.89 1.14
CA ILE A 102 -3.31 5.53 2.29
C ILE A 102 -4.31 6.48 2.93
N ASP A 103 -4.56 6.29 4.20
CA ASP A 103 -5.20 7.26 5.07
C ASP A 103 -4.10 8.06 5.75
N GLU A 104 -3.95 9.33 5.38
CA GLU A 104 -2.96 10.21 5.98
C GLU A 104 -3.47 10.75 7.32
N ARG A 105 -2.54 11.05 8.24
CA ARG A 105 -2.85 11.77 9.47
C ARG A 105 -3.33 13.17 9.15
N ASP A 106 -4.28 13.66 9.93
CA ASP A 106 -4.85 15.00 9.78
C ASP A 106 -4.23 15.96 10.81
N PRO A 107 -3.28 16.81 10.40
CA PRO A 107 -2.68 17.80 11.28
C PRO A 107 -3.70 18.88 11.66
N VAL A 108 -3.82 19.14 12.97
CA VAL A 108 -4.75 20.14 13.52
C VAL A 108 -4.01 21.38 14.03
N ILE A 109 -2.83 21.19 14.63
CA ILE A 109 -2.05 22.26 15.25
C ILE A 109 -0.58 22.12 14.85
N GLU A 110 0.07 23.21 14.51
CA GLU A 110 1.52 23.30 14.39
C GLU A 110 2.12 23.72 15.75
N ILE A 111 2.98 22.89 16.33
CA ILE A 111 3.70 23.18 17.56
C ILE A 111 5.07 23.76 17.18
N ASN A 112 5.14 25.07 17.19
CA ASN A 112 6.28 25.81 16.64
C ASN A 112 7.62 25.45 17.30
N TYR A 113 7.67 25.30 18.64
CA TYR A 113 8.92 24.99 19.36
C TYR A 113 9.45 23.56 19.12
N LEU A 114 8.58 22.63 18.69
CA LEU A 114 8.96 21.26 18.33
C LEU A 114 9.21 21.08 16.83
N ASP A 115 8.83 22.06 16.03
CA ASP A 115 8.82 21.99 14.57
C ASP A 115 8.06 20.76 14.03
N LYS A 116 6.88 20.51 14.64
CA LYS A 116 6.01 19.37 14.34
C LYS A 116 4.55 19.80 14.34
N TYR A 117 3.73 18.94 13.75
CA TYR A 117 2.28 19.00 13.85
C TYR A 117 1.79 18.09 14.98
N LEU A 118 0.63 18.43 15.54
CA LEU A 118 -0.21 17.56 16.35
C LEU A 118 -1.41 17.17 15.48
N ASP A 119 -1.69 15.88 15.36
CA ASP A 119 -2.83 15.38 14.60
C ASP A 119 -4.13 15.34 15.45
N ASP A 120 -5.24 14.93 14.82
CA ASP A 120 -6.55 14.77 15.44
C ASP A 120 -6.57 13.70 16.55
N GLU A 121 -5.62 12.78 16.55
CA GLU A 121 -5.45 11.74 17.58
C GLU A 121 -4.48 12.16 18.71
N GLY A 122 -3.93 13.37 18.66
CA GLY A 122 -2.94 13.87 19.63
C GLY A 122 -1.53 13.31 19.43
N ARG A 123 -1.19 12.82 18.26
CA ARG A 123 0.15 12.33 17.93
C ARG A 123 0.99 13.41 17.27
N LEU A 124 2.29 13.37 17.53
CA LEU A 124 3.24 14.27 16.89
C LEU A 124 3.65 13.75 15.51
N VAL A 125 3.36 14.55 14.49
CA VAL A 125 3.69 14.28 13.11
C VAL A 125 4.77 15.26 12.65
N PRO A 126 5.85 14.81 11.99
CA PRO A 126 6.87 15.71 11.48
C PRO A 126 6.31 16.60 10.38
N LYS A 127 6.91 17.78 10.19
CA LYS A 127 6.57 18.61 9.03
C LYS A 127 6.91 17.89 7.74
N SER A 128 5.99 17.97 6.78
CA SER A 128 6.22 17.40 5.45
C SER A 128 7.12 18.32 4.64
N SER A 129 8.08 17.75 3.93
CA SER A 129 8.84 18.46 2.89
C SER A 129 8.08 18.50 1.56
N PHE A 130 6.99 17.75 1.44
CA PHE A 130 6.21 17.63 0.22
C PHE A 130 5.21 18.78 0.05
N SER A 131 4.57 19.20 1.15
CA SER A 131 3.64 20.35 1.13
C SER A 131 3.61 21.06 2.48
N GLU A 132 3.31 22.34 2.44
CA GLU A 132 3.02 23.15 3.64
C GLU A 132 1.54 23.02 3.99
N ILE A 133 1.25 22.57 5.20
CA ILE A 133 -0.12 22.41 5.70
C ILE A 133 -0.50 23.63 6.52
N LYS A 134 -1.61 24.27 6.15
CA LYS A 134 -2.11 25.47 6.85
C LYS A 134 -2.98 25.06 8.02
N VAL A 135 -2.43 25.12 9.23
CA VAL A 135 -3.11 24.84 10.49
C VAL A 135 -2.84 25.95 11.51
N ILE A 136 -3.53 25.91 12.64
CA ILE A 136 -3.32 26.86 13.76
C ILE A 136 -1.89 26.65 14.30
N LYS A 137 -1.15 27.77 14.51
CA LYS A 137 0.21 27.73 15.05
C LYS A 137 0.16 27.99 16.56
N PHE A 138 0.77 27.09 17.33
CA PHE A 138 0.96 27.24 18.77
C PHE A 138 2.41 27.60 19.09
N PHE A 139 2.62 28.73 19.78
CA PHE A 139 3.94 29.28 20.11
C PHE A 139 4.38 29.02 21.56
N GLY A 140 3.53 28.43 22.39
CA GLY A 140 3.84 28.13 23.81
C GLY A 140 4.67 26.84 23.95
N LYS A 141 5.27 26.68 25.16
CA LYS A 141 5.81 25.39 25.60
C LYS A 141 4.70 24.56 26.24
N ILE A 142 4.62 23.30 25.91
CA ILE A 142 3.71 22.34 26.53
C ILE A 142 4.58 21.49 27.46
N ASP A 143 4.45 21.70 28.79
CA ASP A 143 5.30 21.02 29.78
C ASP A 143 4.98 19.53 29.97
N SER A 144 3.86 19.04 29.43
CA SER A 144 3.48 17.64 29.51
C SER A 144 2.66 17.18 28.30
N LEU A 145 3.32 16.91 27.18
CA LEU A 145 2.75 15.99 26.19
C LEU A 145 3.01 14.58 26.71
N LYS A 146 2.02 13.94 27.34
CA LYS A 146 2.03 12.49 27.52
C LYS A 146 1.85 11.88 26.14
N TYR A 147 2.94 11.35 25.60
CA TYR A 147 2.89 10.57 24.36
C TYR A 147 2.21 9.23 24.67
N TYR A 148 1.13 8.97 24.04
CA TYR A 148 0.50 7.65 24.02
C TYR A 148 0.95 6.88 22.78
#